data_2860a976d2a90d73b9b44c2c4e3e7ae9
#
_entry.id   2860a976d2a90d73b9b44c2c4e3e7ae9
#
_cell.length_a   1.000
_cell.length_b   1.000
_cell.length_c   1.000
_cell.angle_alpha   90.00
_cell.angle_beta   90.00
_cell.angle_gamma   90.00
#
_symmetry.space_group_name_H-M   'P 1'
#
loop_
_entity.id
_entity.type
_entity.pdbx_description
1 polymer ?
#
loop_
_entity_poly.entity_id
_entity_poly.type
_entity_poly.pdbx_seq_one_letter_code
_entity_poly.pdbx_strand_id
1 'polypeptide(L)'
;MSTLFRGGTVYSPVDPRATALLVEGERIAWVGEDADAPAATTVVDLDGALVTPAFVDAHVHATNTGLTLSGLDLHSVRSAQELLDAVAAHARTLPADAVVLGFGWDESTWNDPRLPSTDELDRATGGRLALLSQASMHSALCSPALLAAAGPELATEPGYDPSGWVRRAAHHRVRSIALGSLTPAQRRSAQETALRHAAALGIAAIHECAGPVTSSETDLADLLALGGAHNGLPEVYGYWGELMGAATAKRLGAVGAGGDLFADGALGARTAHLREPYVDGDEPGWLGHGYLSADQVAEHVIDCVQQGVQAGFHAIGDQAISTVLAGYRLAAAAVGVDRIRAGRHRIE
;
A
#
# COMPACT_ATOMS: atom_id res chain seq x y z
N MET A 1 -2.50 31.35 -19.94
CA MET A 1 -1.05 31.58 -19.73
C MET A 1 -0.32 30.40 -20.35
N SER A 2 0.78 30.67 -21.08
CA SER A 2 1.61 29.61 -21.66
C SER A 2 2.99 29.63 -21.04
N THR A 3 3.56 28.47 -20.78
CA THR A 3 4.91 28.29 -20.22
C THR A 3 5.71 27.40 -21.16
N LEU A 4 6.84 27.92 -21.66
CA LEU A 4 7.81 27.17 -22.44
C LEU A 4 8.93 26.67 -21.53
N PHE A 5 9.13 25.37 -21.46
CA PHE A 5 10.28 24.72 -20.87
C PHE A 5 11.27 24.41 -21.99
N ARG A 6 12.55 24.85 -21.86
CA ARG A 6 13.55 24.74 -22.92
C ARG A 6 14.95 24.47 -22.38
N GLY A 7 15.90 24.15 -23.25
CA GLY A 7 17.30 23.97 -22.88
C GLY A 7 17.58 22.67 -22.11
N GLY A 8 16.74 21.63 -22.29
CA GLY A 8 16.91 20.32 -21.67
C GLY A 8 16.68 19.18 -22.67
N THR A 9 16.31 18.01 -22.16
CA THR A 9 15.85 16.86 -22.95
C THR A 9 14.42 16.55 -22.58
N VAL A 10 13.54 16.38 -23.57
CA VAL A 10 12.14 15.99 -23.33
C VAL A 10 11.93 14.55 -23.78
N TYR A 11 11.60 13.67 -22.83
CA TYR A 11 11.23 12.29 -23.18
C TYR A 11 9.88 12.28 -23.88
N SER A 12 9.90 12.09 -25.20
CA SER A 12 8.71 12.03 -26.03
C SER A 12 8.81 10.85 -27.00
N PRO A 13 7.83 9.93 -27.02
CA PRO A 13 7.79 8.85 -28.00
C PRO A 13 7.45 9.33 -29.41
N VAL A 14 6.91 10.55 -29.55
CA VAL A 14 6.52 11.14 -30.83
C VAL A 14 7.68 11.90 -31.47
N ASP A 15 8.48 12.60 -30.66
CA ASP A 15 9.69 13.30 -31.10
C ASP A 15 10.86 12.99 -30.15
N PRO A 16 11.71 12.01 -30.51
CA PRO A 16 12.85 11.61 -29.66
C PRO A 16 13.98 12.65 -29.62
N ARG A 17 13.92 13.71 -30.43
CA ARG A 17 14.90 14.81 -30.43
C ARG A 17 14.40 16.04 -29.67
N ALA A 18 13.25 15.97 -29.06
CA ALA A 18 12.64 17.09 -28.35
C ALA A 18 13.56 17.63 -27.24
N THR A 19 13.77 18.95 -27.27
CA THR A 19 14.56 19.70 -26.25
C THR A 19 13.76 20.80 -25.58
N ALA A 20 12.49 20.97 -25.99
CA ALA A 20 11.57 21.94 -25.39
C ALA A 20 10.12 21.43 -25.46
N LEU A 21 9.29 21.94 -24.54
CA LEU A 21 7.85 21.74 -24.54
C LEU A 21 7.10 23.00 -24.10
N LEU A 22 5.94 23.23 -24.72
CA LEU A 22 5.03 24.33 -24.38
C LEU A 22 3.83 23.77 -23.63
N VAL A 23 3.52 24.36 -22.47
CA VAL A 23 2.31 24.07 -21.70
C VAL A 23 1.36 25.26 -21.79
N GLU A 24 0.09 25.02 -22.14
CA GLU A 24 -0.99 26.01 -22.12
C GLU A 24 -2.09 25.54 -21.18
N GLY A 25 -2.29 26.26 -20.08
CA GLY A 25 -3.17 25.83 -19.02
C GLY A 25 -2.67 24.50 -18.44
N GLU A 26 -3.49 23.44 -18.55
CA GLU A 26 -3.18 22.09 -18.05
C GLU A 26 -2.78 21.10 -19.15
N ARG A 27 -2.43 21.60 -20.35
CA ARG A 27 -2.13 20.75 -21.50
C ARG A 27 -0.77 21.04 -22.09
N ILE A 28 -0.08 19.99 -22.52
CA ILE A 28 1.08 20.11 -23.41
C ILE A 28 0.55 20.50 -24.80
N ALA A 29 0.82 21.72 -25.21
CA ALA A 29 0.36 22.26 -26.48
C ALA A 29 1.33 21.97 -27.61
N TRP A 30 2.64 21.85 -27.30
CA TRP A 30 3.68 21.57 -28.30
C TRP A 30 4.89 20.89 -27.66
N VAL A 31 5.57 20.05 -28.43
CA VAL A 31 6.84 19.37 -28.07
C VAL A 31 7.71 19.36 -29.31
N GLY A 32 8.99 19.71 -29.20
CA GLY A 32 9.94 19.69 -30.34
C GLY A 32 11.34 20.21 -29.99
N GLU A 33 12.12 20.51 -31.03
CA GLU A 33 13.45 21.10 -30.83
C GLU A 33 13.33 22.56 -30.41
N ASP A 34 14.18 23.00 -29.47
CA ASP A 34 14.17 24.36 -28.92
C ASP A 34 14.25 25.47 -29.99
N ALA A 35 14.97 25.20 -31.08
CA ALA A 35 15.10 26.15 -32.20
C ALA A 35 13.76 26.49 -32.88
N ASP A 36 12.78 25.58 -32.82
CA ASP A 36 11.45 25.72 -33.41
C ASP A 36 10.37 26.08 -32.39
N ALA A 37 10.78 26.41 -31.16
CA ALA A 37 9.86 26.63 -30.06
C ALA A 37 8.97 27.86 -30.29
N PRO A 38 7.63 27.74 -30.08
CA PRO A 38 6.72 28.87 -30.18
C PRO A 38 6.94 29.88 -29.05
N ALA A 39 6.50 31.13 -29.27
CA ALA A 39 6.55 32.16 -28.25
C ALA A 39 5.64 31.80 -27.06
N ALA A 40 6.07 32.12 -25.86
CA ALA A 40 5.33 31.84 -24.61
C ALA A 40 5.32 33.06 -23.68
N THR A 41 4.35 33.09 -22.77
CA THR A 41 4.23 34.14 -21.74
C THR A 41 5.35 34.03 -20.70
N THR A 42 5.72 32.80 -20.36
CA THR A 42 6.78 32.47 -19.39
C THR A 42 7.75 31.49 -20.02
N VAL A 43 9.03 31.65 -19.73
CA VAL A 43 10.08 30.71 -20.18
C VAL A 43 10.81 30.18 -18.95
N VAL A 44 10.99 28.88 -18.91
CA VAL A 44 11.73 28.15 -17.87
C VAL A 44 12.92 27.47 -18.56
N ASP A 45 14.11 27.81 -18.14
CA ASP A 45 15.34 27.12 -18.56
C ASP A 45 15.49 25.82 -17.78
N LEU A 46 15.62 24.70 -18.46
CA LEU A 46 15.79 23.38 -17.86
C LEU A 46 17.24 23.10 -17.45
N ASP A 47 18.18 23.91 -17.87
CA ASP A 47 19.63 23.76 -17.57
C ASP A 47 20.13 22.31 -17.81
N GLY A 48 19.74 21.75 -18.96
CA GLY A 48 20.08 20.36 -19.34
C GLY A 48 19.27 19.26 -18.67
N ALA A 49 18.30 19.59 -17.82
CA ALA A 49 17.48 18.58 -17.14
C ALA A 49 16.62 17.77 -18.11
N LEU A 50 16.30 16.53 -17.69
CA LEU A 50 15.37 15.65 -18.38
C LEU A 50 13.93 15.90 -17.90
N VAL A 51 13.04 16.14 -18.84
CA VAL A 51 11.59 16.18 -18.60
C VAL A 51 10.98 14.85 -19.01
N THR A 52 10.25 14.22 -18.09
CA THR A 52 9.52 12.96 -18.31
C THR A 52 8.06 13.15 -17.92
N PRO A 53 7.15 12.26 -18.37
CA PRO A 53 5.86 12.12 -17.71
C PRO A 53 6.06 11.85 -16.20
N ALA A 54 5.20 12.41 -15.38
CA ALA A 54 5.23 12.13 -13.94
C ALA A 54 4.97 10.64 -13.67
N PHE A 55 5.48 10.14 -12.56
CA PHE A 55 5.30 8.74 -12.17
C PHE A 55 3.88 8.48 -11.64
N VAL A 56 3.44 7.25 -11.82
CA VAL A 56 2.23 6.69 -11.22
C VAL A 56 2.64 5.49 -10.38
N ASP A 57 2.36 5.52 -9.09
CA ASP A 57 2.48 4.34 -8.25
C ASP A 57 1.23 3.49 -8.45
N ALA A 58 1.39 2.35 -9.12
CA ALA A 58 0.27 1.54 -9.57
C ALA A 58 -0.29 0.60 -8.48
N HIS A 59 0.38 0.47 -7.32
CA HIS A 59 -0.06 -0.37 -6.21
C HIS A 59 0.52 0.14 -4.89
N VAL A 60 -0.32 0.74 -4.06
CA VAL A 60 0.12 1.30 -2.77
C VAL A 60 -0.94 1.11 -1.68
N HIS A 61 -0.47 1.09 -0.42
CA HIS A 61 -1.29 1.21 0.79
C HIS A 61 -0.89 2.51 1.48
N ALA A 62 -1.50 3.61 1.09
CA ALA A 62 -1.07 4.94 1.48
C ALA A 62 -1.08 5.16 3.00
N THR A 63 -2.13 4.72 3.70
CA THR A 63 -2.19 4.80 5.17
C THR A 63 -1.04 4.02 5.81
N ASN A 64 -0.79 2.77 5.40
CA ASN A 64 0.30 1.96 5.95
C ASN A 64 1.67 2.55 5.63
N THR A 65 1.86 3.07 4.41
CA THR A 65 3.09 3.76 4.00
C THR A 65 3.33 4.98 4.89
N GLY A 66 2.33 5.82 5.08
CA GLY A 66 2.44 7.01 5.94
C GLY A 66 2.70 6.67 7.40
N LEU A 67 2.06 5.62 7.93
CA LEU A 67 2.35 5.13 9.29
C LEU A 67 3.79 4.65 9.43
N THR A 68 4.34 3.99 8.41
CA THR A 68 5.74 3.56 8.39
C THR A 68 6.68 4.76 8.32
N LEU A 69 6.38 5.77 7.48
CA LEU A 69 7.20 6.97 7.33
C LEU A 69 7.17 7.89 8.55
N SER A 70 6.06 7.93 9.29
CA SER A 70 5.86 8.80 10.46
C SER A 70 5.96 8.07 11.80
N GLY A 71 6.00 6.75 11.78
CA GLY A 71 6.15 5.92 12.97
C GLY A 71 7.54 6.00 13.59
N LEU A 72 7.67 5.43 14.79
CA LEU A 72 8.95 5.40 15.48
C LEU A 72 9.93 4.46 14.76
N ASP A 73 11.00 5.00 14.21
CA ASP A 73 12.09 4.22 13.65
C ASP A 73 12.96 3.61 14.77
N LEU A 74 13.02 2.28 14.81
CA LEU A 74 13.76 1.49 15.79
C LEU A 74 14.94 0.71 15.18
N HIS A 75 15.30 0.94 13.91
CA HIS A 75 16.40 0.21 13.25
C HIS A 75 17.77 0.46 13.90
N SER A 76 17.94 1.60 14.54
CA SER A 76 19.21 1.98 15.17
C SER A 76 19.37 1.52 16.62
N VAL A 77 18.30 1.04 17.27
CA VAL A 77 18.37 0.62 18.69
C VAL A 77 19.21 -0.66 18.84
N ARG A 78 19.97 -0.75 19.92
CA ARG A 78 20.90 -1.85 20.18
C ARG A 78 20.71 -2.50 21.55
N SER A 79 19.62 -2.15 22.26
CA SER A 79 19.27 -2.75 23.56
C SER A 79 17.79 -2.53 23.88
N ALA A 80 17.26 -3.33 24.82
CA ALA A 80 15.91 -3.13 25.37
C ALA A 80 15.74 -1.73 26.00
N GLN A 81 16.77 -1.21 26.67
CA GLN A 81 16.71 0.11 27.27
C GLN A 81 16.63 1.23 26.22
N GLU A 82 17.45 1.19 25.17
CA GLU A 82 17.36 2.15 24.08
C GLU A 82 16.00 2.12 23.39
N LEU A 83 15.43 0.91 23.19
CA LEU A 83 14.08 0.76 22.64
C LEU A 83 13.05 1.43 23.55
N LEU A 84 13.08 1.17 24.87
CA LEU A 84 12.15 1.76 25.82
C LEU A 84 12.27 3.29 25.90
N ASP A 85 13.49 3.81 25.87
CA ASP A 85 13.75 5.26 25.89
C ASP A 85 13.20 5.93 24.62
N ALA A 86 13.41 5.32 23.45
CA ALA A 86 12.88 5.79 22.18
C ALA A 86 11.34 5.77 22.16
N VAL A 87 10.73 4.67 22.63
CA VAL A 87 9.27 4.55 22.74
C VAL A 87 8.70 5.60 23.68
N ALA A 88 9.31 5.79 24.86
CA ALA A 88 8.85 6.78 25.82
C ALA A 88 8.99 8.21 25.29
N ALA A 89 10.06 8.51 24.58
CA ALA A 89 10.25 9.83 23.93
C ALA A 89 9.18 10.07 22.88
N HIS A 90 8.93 9.11 22.00
CA HIS A 90 7.93 9.20 20.93
C HIS A 90 6.51 9.31 21.51
N ALA A 91 6.15 8.46 22.49
CA ALA A 91 4.84 8.47 23.12
C ALA A 91 4.47 9.85 23.73
N ARG A 92 5.46 10.60 24.23
CA ARG A 92 5.23 11.99 24.74
C ARG A 92 4.87 12.99 23.66
N THR A 93 5.21 12.74 22.40
CA THR A 93 4.88 13.63 21.27
C THR A 93 3.48 13.38 20.72
N LEU A 94 2.88 12.24 21.04
CA LEU A 94 1.58 11.83 20.53
C LEU A 94 0.44 12.29 21.45
N PRO A 95 -0.79 12.50 20.92
CA PRO A 95 -2.01 12.61 21.70
C PRO A 95 -2.20 11.44 22.67
N ALA A 96 -2.94 11.66 23.77
CA ALA A 96 -3.09 10.64 24.82
C ALA A 96 -3.83 9.37 24.36
N ASP A 97 -4.71 9.50 23.38
CA ASP A 97 -5.52 8.43 22.80
C ASP A 97 -4.88 7.79 21.54
N ALA A 98 -3.69 8.26 21.15
CA ALA A 98 -3.01 7.76 19.98
C ALA A 98 -2.39 6.37 20.21
N VAL A 99 -2.44 5.52 19.19
CA VAL A 99 -1.71 4.26 19.13
C VAL A 99 -0.23 4.54 18.88
N VAL A 100 0.66 3.93 19.66
CA VAL A 100 2.10 4.01 19.47
C VAL A 100 2.54 2.94 18.47
N LEU A 101 3.04 3.36 17.31
CA LEU A 101 3.55 2.45 16.28
C LEU A 101 5.06 2.64 16.13
N GLY A 102 5.82 1.55 16.13
CA GLY A 102 7.26 1.56 15.89
C GLY A 102 7.66 0.39 14.99
N PHE A 103 8.77 0.54 14.28
CA PHE A 103 9.20 -0.40 13.26
C PHE A 103 10.72 -0.59 13.28
N GLY A 104 11.17 -1.82 13.02
CA GLY A 104 12.55 -2.05 12.62
C GLY A 104 13.50 -2.49 13.72
N TRP A 105 13.04 -2.73 14.97
CA TRP A 105 13.92 -3.31 15.97
C TRP A 105 14.32 -4.75 15.60
N ASP A 106 15.56 -5.12 15.98
CA ASP A 106 16.13 -6.44 15.69
C ASP A 106 17.05 -6.84 16.84
N GLU A 107 16.55 -7.71 17.72
CA GLU A 107 17.26 -8.20 18.90
C GLU A 107 18.52 -9.00 18.56
N SER A 108 18.59 -9.56 17.36
CA SER A 108 19.77 -10.30 16.92
C SER A 108 21.01 -9.41 16.74
N THR A 109 20.78 -8.10 16.62
CA THR A 109 21.86 -7.08 16.52
C THR A 109 22.29 -6.52 17.87
N TRP A 110 21.63 -6.92 18.99
CA TRP A 110 21.88 -6.38 20.31
C TRP A 110 22.98 -7.15 21.03
N ASN A 111 23.74 -6.46 21.89
CA ASN A 111 24.75 -7.13 22.73
C ASN A 111 24.12 -8.04 23.79
N ASP A 112 22.95 -7.63 24.32
CA ASP A 112 22.08 -8.44 25.19
C ASP A 112 20.72 -8.57 24.49
N PRO A 113 20.36 -9.77 23.98
CA PRO A 113 19.13 -9.98 23.24
C PRO A 113 17.88 -10.02 24.14
N ARG A 114 17.99 -9.66 25.41
CA ARG A 114 16.84 -9.54 26.32
C ARG A 114 15.83 -8.53 25.78
N LEU A 115 14.61 -8.98 25.57
CA LEU A 115 13.50 -8.10 25.24
C LEU A 115 12.95 -7.37 26.47
N PRO A 116 12.35 -6.18 26.31
CA PRO A 116 11.64 -5.53 27.40
C PRO A 116 10.49 -6.41 27.91
N SER A 117 10.24 -6.37 29.20
CA SER A 117 9.03 -6.96 29.77
C SER A 117 7.79 -6.13 29.42
N THR A 118 6.60 -6.75 29.55
CA THR A 118 5.33 -6.04 29.36
C THR A 118 5.18 -4.84 30.29
N ASP A 119 5.63 -4.95 31.56
CA ASP A 119 5.58 -3.85 32.53
C ASP A 119 6.52 -2.68 32.16
N GLU A 120 7.70 -2.99 31.62
CA GLU A 120 8.63 -1.96 31.12
C GLU A 120 8.01 -1.24 29.91
N LEU A 121 7.40 -1.99 29.00
CA LEU A 121 6.75 -1.44 27.82
C LEU A 121 5.51 -0.62 28.18
N ASP A 122 4.72 -1.05 29.16
CA ASP A 122 3.56 -0.31 29.66
C ASP A 122 3.97 1.08 30.19
N ARG A 123 5.03 1.11 31.00
CA ARG A 123 5.57 2.39 31.50
C ARG A 123 6.08 3.29 30.37
N ALA A 124 6.77 2.72 29.39
CA ALA A 124 7.31 3.49 28.25
C ALA A 124 6.20 4.06 27.35
N THR A 125 5.13 3.30 27.15
CA THR A 125 3.98 3.74 26.34
C THR A 125 3.00 4.62 27.12
N GLY A 126 3.10 4.69 28.45
CA GLY A 126 2.15 5.38 29.31
C GLY A 126 0.76 4.75 29.29
N GLY A 127 0.69 3.42 29.23
CA GLY A 127 -0.57 2.65 29.23
C GLY A 127 -1.32 2.66 27.90
N ARG A 128 -0.70 3.16 26.80
CA ARG A 128 -1.34 3.23 25.46
C ARG A 128 -1.27 1.90 24.71
N LEU A 129 -2.14 1.75 23.74
CA LEU A 129 -1.98 0.72 22.72
C LEU A 129 -0.65 0.94 21.99
N ALA A 130 0.21 -0.08 21.96
CA ALA A 130 1.47 0.00 21.25
C ALA A 130 1.79 -1.30 20.50
N LEU A 131 2.18 -1.15 19.24
CA LEU A 131 2.66 -2.21 18.36
C LEU A 131 4.03 -1.82 17.82
N LEU A 132 5.07 -2.54 18.25
CA LEU A 132 6.44 -2.32 17.80
C LEU A 132 6.86 -3.50 16.92
N SER A 133 6.75 -3.31 15.61
CA SER A 133 7.07 -4.35 14.63
C SER A 133 8.57 -4.60 14.54
N GLN A 134 8.97 -5.86 14.58
CA GLN A 134 10.34 -6.27 14.34
C GLN A 134 10.74 -6.02 12.87
N ALA A 135 12.01 -5.94 12.57
CA ALA A 135 12.54 -5.67 11.22
C ALA A 135 12.01 -6.64 10.15
N SER A 136 11.70 -7.89 10.52
CA SER A 136 11.09 -8.88 9.62
C SER A 136 9.63 -8.60 9.27
N MET A 137 8.93 -7.74 10.02
CA MET A 137 7.49 -7.48 9.94
C MET A 137 6.57 -8.68 10.25
N HIS A 138 7.14 -9.82 10.69
CA HIS A 138 6.38 -11.04 11.01
C HIS A 138 6.20 -11.27 12.51
N SER A 139 6.70 -10.36 13.33
CA SER A 139 6.52 -10.36 14.78
C SER A 139 6.47 -8.93 15.33
N ALA A 140 5.98 -8.77 16.54
CA ALA A 140 5.93 -7.49 17.20
C ALA A 140 5.99 -7.64 18.73
N LEU A 141 6.51 -6.60 19.39
CA LEU A 141 6.29 -6.36 20.82
C LEU A 141 5.01 -5.54 21.00
N CYS A 142 4.17 -5.98 21.91
CA CYS A 142 2.86 -5.39 22.17
C CYS A 142 2.76 -4.91 23.62
N SER A 143 2.18 -3.72 23.83
CA SER A 143 1.85 -3.26 25.18
C SER A 143 0.76 -4.11 25.83
N PRO A 144 0.69 -4.17 27.17
CA PRO A 144 -0.40 -4.85 27.88
C PRO A 144 -1.79 -4.37 27.45
N ALA A 145 -1.94 -3.07 27.20
CA ALA A 145 -3.19 -2.48 26.71
C ALA A 145 -3.61 -3.07 25.35
N LEU A 146 -2.68 -3.28 24.41
CA LEU A 146 -2.98 -3.88 23.11
C LEU A 146 -3.31 -5.38 23.24
N LEU A 147 -2.58 -6.11 24.08
CA LEU A 147 -2.88 -7.53 24.34
C LEU A 147 -4.28 -7.70 24.96
N ALA A 148 -4.66 -6.83 25.90
CA ALA A 148 -5.99 -6.82 26.49
C ALA A 148 -7.09 -6.47 25.48
N ALA A 149 -6.85 -5.49 24.61
CA ALA A 149 -7.79 -5.09 23.55
C ALA A 149 -8.01 -6.21 22.52
N ALA A 150 -7.02 -7.08 22.31
CA ALA A 150 -7.16 -8.22 21.40
C ALA A 150 -8.05 -9.36 21.94
N GLY A 151 -8.45 -9.28 23.22
CA GLY A 151 -9.39 -10.21 23.85
C GLY A 151 -8.75 -11.52 24.34
N PRO A 152 -9.49 -12.28 25.16
CA PRO A 152 -8.97 -13.50 25.79
C PRO A 152 -8.63 -14.61 24.79
N GLU A 153 -9.25 -14.64 23.62
CA GLU A 153 -8.98 -15.62 22.56
C GLU A 153 -7.56 -15.51 22.02
N LEU A 154 -6.90 -14.34 22.17
CA LEU A 154 -5.51 -14.16 21.77
C LEU A 154 -4.58 -15.20 22.42
N ALA A 155 -4.85 -15.58 23.68
CA ALA A 155 -4.02 -16.54 24.42
C ALA A 155 -4.00 -17.94 23.80
N THR A 156 -4.98 -18.28 22.96
CA THR A 156 -5.07 -19.56 22.25
C THR A 156 -4.54 -19.50 20.80
N GLU A 157 -4.19 -18.30 20.34
CA GLU A 157 -3.71 -18.12 18.96
C GLU A 157 -2.26 -18.62 18.80
N PRO A 158 -1.95 -19.29 17.68
CA PRO A 158 -0.58 -19.67 17.36
C PRO A 158 0.35 -18.46 17.36
N GLY A 159 1.44 -18.54 18.12
CA GLY A 159 2.43 -17.47 18.21
C GLY A 159 2.16 -16.44 19.30
N TYR A 160 1.16 -16.64 20.16
CA TYR A 160 1.00 -15.85 21.37
C TYR A 160 2.11 -16.15 22.38
N ASP A 161 2.61 -15.11 23.01
CA ASP A 161 3.57 -15.17 24.11
C ASP A 161 3.18 -14.12 25.17
N PRO A 162 3.02 -14.53 26.46
CA PRO A 162 2.64 -13.61 27.52
C PRO A 162 3.68 -12.53 27.82
N SER A 163 4.91 -12.68 27.33
CA SER A 163 5.94 -11.62 27.36
C SER A 163 5.60 -10.41 26.49
N GLY A 164 4.55 -10.51 25.65
CA GLY A 164 4.16 -9.48 24.69
C GLY A 164 4.82 -9.61 23.32
N TRP A 165 5.73 -10.57 23.11
CA TRP A 165 6.31 -10.83 21.80
C TRP A 165 5.45 -11.80 20.99
N VAL A 166 4.61 -11.28 20.12
CA VAL A 166 3.65 -12.05 19.32
C VAL A 166 4.13 -12.32 17.91
N ARG A 167 3.73 -13.47 17.35
CA ARG A 167 4.10 -13.96 16.02
C ARG A 167 2.89 -14.62 15.35
N ARG A 168 3.00 -15.01 14.09
CA ARG A 168 2.00 -15.81 13.36
C ARG A 168 0.58 -15.23 13.48
N ALA A 169 -0.42 -16.07 13.79
CA ALA A 169 -1.82 -15.67 13.90
C ALA A 169 -2.04 -14.61 15.00
N ALA A 170 -1.37 -14.76 16.15
CA ALA A 170 -1.42 -13.76 17.23
C ALA A 170 -0.92 -12.39 16.75
N HIS A 171 0.17 -12.33 15.96
CA HIS A 171 0.66 -11.08 15.36
C HIS A 171 -0.38 -10.45 14.41
N HIS A 172 -0.99 -11.23 13.53
CA HIS A 172 -2.03 -10.71 12.61
C HIS A 172 -3.21 -10.13 13.39
N ARG A 173 -3.65 -10.81 14.45
CA ARG A 173 -4.75 -10.35 15.31
C ARG A 173 -4.42 -9.01 15.99
N VAL A 174 -3.30 -8.91 16.70
CA VAL A 174 -2.92 -7.66 17.39
C VAL A 174 -2.66 -6.51 16.42
N ARG A 175 -2.07 -6.80 15.26
CA ARG A 175 -1.87 -5.79 14.21
C ARG A 175 -3.20 -5.24 13.70
N SER A 176 -4.18 -6.11 13.43
CA SER A 176 -5.52 -5.68 13.03
C SER A 176 -6.18 -4.78 14.08
N ILE A 177 -6.08 -5.15 15.36
CA ILE A 177 -6.61 -4.34 16.47
C ILE A 177 -5.89 -2.99 16.57
N ALA A 178 -4.54 -2.96 16.50
CA ALA A 178 -3.78 -1.73 16.57
C ALA A 178 -4.14 -0.76 15.44
N LEU A 179 -4.21 -1.25 14.20
CA LEU A 179 -4.58 -0.44 13.03
C LEU A 179 -6.05 -0.01 13.07
N GLY A 180 -6.96 -0.88 13.53
CA GLY A 180 -8.37 -0.54 13.71
C GLY A 180 -8.63 0.48 14.83
N SER A 181 -7.68 0.62 15.77
CA SER A 181 -7.74 1.58 16.89
C SER A 181 -7.13 2.95 16.57
N LEU A 182 -6.59 3.14 15.36
CA LEU A 182 -6.06 4.45 14.96
C LEU A 182 -7.17 5.50 14.98
N THR A 183 -6.86 6.66 15.57
CA THR A 183 -7.78 7.80 15.51
C THR A 183 -7.92 8.32 14.08
N PRO A 184 -9.05 8.97 13.73
CA PRO A 184 -9.19 9.63 12.42
C PRO A 184 -8.05 10.62 12.12
N ALA A 185 -7.57 11.33 13.14
CA ALA A 185 -6.46 12.27 13.00
C ALA A 185 -5.13 11.56 12.67
N GLN A 186 -4.85 10.41 13.30
CA GLN A 186 -3.67 9.61 12.98
C GLN A 186 -3.71 9.08 11.56
N ARG A 187 -4.87 8.52 11.12
CA ARG A 187 -5.04 8.06 9.74
C ARG A 187 -4.81 9.18 8.74
N ARG A 188 -5.49 10.32 8.93
CA ARG A 188 -5.34 11.47 8.05
C ARG A 188 -3.89 11.96 7.99
N SER A 189 -3.20 12.08 9.13
CA SER A 189 -1.79 12.47 9.17
C SER A 189 -0.88 11.50 8.41
N ALA A 190 -1.14 10.19 8.53
CA ALA A 190 -0.42 9.17 7.77
C ALA A 190 -0.67 9.30 6.26
N GLN A 191 -1.93 9.45 5.84
CA GLN A 191 -2.31 9.64 4.44
C GLN A 191 -1.63 10.88 3.84
N GLU A 192 -1.67 12.02 4.54
CA GLU A 192 -0.99 13.25 4.11
C GLU A 192 0.52 13.04 3.99
N THR A 193 1.14 12.34 4.94
CA THR A 193 2.58 12.03 4.91
C THR A 193 2.93 11.20 3.69
N ALA A 194 2.18 10.14 3.40
CA ALA A 194 2.40 9.29 2.24
C ALA A 194 2.25 10.07 0.93
N LEU A 195 1.18 10.85 0.78
CA LEU A 195 0.93 11.62 -0.43
C LEU A 195 1.99 12.72 -0.66
N ARG A 196 2.42 13.42 0.41
CA ARG A 196 3.50 14.41 0.31
C ARG A 196 4.83 13.76 -0.05
N HIS A 197 5.11 12.59 0.51
CA HIS A 197 6.31 11.83 0.17
C HIS A 197 6.29 11.39 -1.30
N ALA A 198 5.16 10.87 -1.78
CA ALA A 198 4.98 10.50 -3.18
C ALA A 198 5.17 11.72 -4.12
N ALA A 199 4.57 12.87 -3.79
CA ALA A 199 4.75 14.10 -4.55
C ALA A 199 6.22 14.53 -4.62
N ALA A 200 6.96 14.44 -3.50
CA ALA A 200 8.39 14.79 -3.45
C ALA A 200 9.26 13.86 -4.32
N LEU A 201 8.80 12.65 -4.63
CA LEU A 201 9.43 11.70 -5.53
C LEU A 201 8.99 11.85 -7.00
N GLY A 202 8.17 12.86 -7.33
CA GLY A 202 7.65 13.07 -8.68
C GLY A 202 6.49 12.15 -9.07
N ILE A 203 5.83 11.53 -8.10
CA ILE A 203 4.63 10.71 -8.30
C ILE A 203 3.42 11.65 -8.33
N ALA A 204 2.72 11.72 -9.47
CA ALA A 204 1.55 12.56 -9.67
C ALA A 204 0.22 11.83 -9.41
N ALA A 205 0.25 10.50 -9.38
CA ALA A 205 -0.92 9.68 -9.10
C ALA A 205 -0.53 8.40 -8.36
N ILE A 206 -1.44 7.93 -7.50
CA ILE A 206 -1.30 6.65 -6.81
C ILE A 206 -2.56 5.81 -7.02
N HIS A 207 -2.38 4.49 -7.05
CA HIS A 207 -3.48 3.52 -7.03
C HIS A 207 -3.53 2.88 -5.64
N GLU A 208 -4.47 3.30 -4.82
CA GLU A 208 -4.71 2.74 -3.49
C GLU A 208 -5.41 1.39 -3.58
N CYS A 209 -4.77 0.34 -3.11
CA CYS A 209 -5.31 -1.03 -3.08
C CYS A 209 -5.95 -1.32 -1.72
N ALA A 210 -7.10 -0.69 -1.47
CA ALA A 210 -7.89 -0.87 -0.26
C ALA A 210 -8.75 -2.14 -0.32
N GLY A 211 -9.25 -2.57 0.82
CA GLY A 211 -10.18 -3.71 0.91
C GLY A 211 -10.45 -4.11 2.35
N PRO A 212 -11.43 -5.00 2.60
CA PRO A 212 -11.81 -5.40 3.97
C PRO A 212 -10.67 -6.03 4.77
N VAL A 213 -9.65 -6.57 4.07
CA VAL A 213 -8.48 -7.22 4.69
C VAL A 213 -7.33 -6.23 4.91
N THR A 214 -7.25 -5.19 4.09
CA THR A 214 -6.12 -4.25 4.07
C THR A 214 -6.41 -2.94 4.78
N SER A 215 -7.67 -2.45 4.71
CA SER A 215 -8.08 -1.17 5.29
C SER A 215 -9.59 -1.14 5.61
N SER A 216 -10.23 0.01 5.54
CA SER A 216 -11.68 0.17 5.72
C SER A 216 -12.28 1.07 4.65
N GLU A 217 -13.61 1.00 4.47
CA GLU A 217 -14.32 1.91 3.58
C GLU A 217 -14.08 3.38 3.94
N THR A 218 -14.06 3.70 5.24
CA THR A 218 -13.78 5.07 5.72
C THR A 218 -12.36 5.50 5.36
N ASP A 219 -11.38 4.61 5.52
CA ASP A 219 -9.98 4.90 5.19
C ASP A 219 -9.81 5.25 3.70
N LEU A 220 -10.42 4.45 2.81
CA LEU A 220 -10.41 4.74 1.37
C LEU A 220 -11.15 6.03 1.04
N ALA A 221 -12.32 6.27 1.63
CA ALA A 221 -13.11 7.48 1.37
C ALA A 221 -12.36 8.75 1.81
N ASP A 222 -11.72 8.72 2.98
CA ASP A 222 -10.90 9.84 3.50
C ASP A 222 -9.71 10.11 2.58
N LEU A 223 -9.03 9.08 2.09
CA LEU A 223 -7.89 9.21 1.18
C LEU A 223 -8.30 9.77 -0.19
N LEU A 224 -9.41 9.28 -0.77
CA LEU A 224 -9.96 9.80 -2.02
C LEU A 224 -10.33 11.29 -1.92
N ALA A 225 -10.87 11.71 -0.77
CA ALA A 225 -11.21 13.11 -0.53
C ALA A 225 -9.97 14.00 -0.32
N LEU A 226 -8.87 13.41 0.12
CA LEU A 226 -7.62 14.14 0.41
C LEU A 226 -6.77 14.36 -0.83
N GLY A 227 -6.71 13.39 -1.74
CA GLY A 227 -5.87 13.43 -2.94
C GLY A 227 -6.32 14.48 -3.96
N GLY A 228 -5.41 14.80 -4.86
CA GLY A 228 -5.66 15.62 -6.02
C GLY A 228 -4.95 16.96 -6.05
N ALA A 229 -4.80 17.51 -7.26
CA ALA A 229 -4.04 18.71 -7.54
C ALA A 229 -4.56 19.95 -6.79
N HIS A 230 -5.84 20.00 -6.44
CA HIS A 230 -6.44 21.09 -5.66
C HIS A 230 -5.83 21.22 -4.25
N ASN A 231 -5.28 20.13 -3.71
CA ASN A 231 -4.55 20.09 -2.44
C ASN A 231 -3.01 20.11 -2.64
N GLY A 232 -2.53 20.18 -3.87
CA GLY A 232 -1.10 20.03 -4.20
C GLY A 232 -0.55 18.63 -3.92
N LEU A 233 -1.41 17.63 -3.99
CA LEU A 233 -1.11 16.22 -3.71
C LEU A 233 -1.37 15.36 -4.96
N PRO A 234 -0.79 14.15 -5.04
CA PRO A 234 -1.09 13.21 -6.12
C PRO A 234 -2.59 12.89 -6.23
N GLU A 235 -3.06 12.63 -7.44
CA GLU A 235 -4.37 12.05 -7.67
C GLU A 235 -4.44 10.66 -7.05
N VAL A 236 -5.59 10.31 -6.47
CA VAL A 236 -5.82 9.00 -5.86
C VAL A 236 -6.86 8.23 -6.65
N TYR A 237 -6.47 7.08 -7.16
CA TYR A 237 -7.36 6.12 -7.80
C TYR A 237 -7.57 4.94 -6.86
N GLY A 238 -8.77 4.84 -6.25
CA GLY A 238 -9.07 3.77 -5.29
C GLY A 238 -9.47 2.47 -5.97
N TYR A 239 -9.04 1.37 -5.38
CA TYR A 239 -9.52 0.01 -5.65
C TYR A 239 -10.05 -0.59 -4.36
N TRP A 240 -11.15 -1.37 -4.46
CA TRP A 240 -11.75 -2.06 -3.32
C TRP A 240 -11.67 -3.57 -3.51
N GLY A 241 -10.75 -4.23 -2.79
CA GLY A 241 -10.40 -5.64 -2.92
C GLY A 241 -11.37 -6.60 -2.23
N GLU A 242 -12.61 -6.63 -2.68
CA GLU A 242 -13.67 -7.52 -2.20
C GLU A 242 -14.27 -8.31 -3.37
N LEU A 243 -14.37 -9.64 -3.21
CA LEU A 243 -15.00 -10.49 -4.23
C LEU A 243 -16.47 -10.10 -4.38
N MET A 244 -16.93 -9.88 -5.63
CA MET A 244 -18.27 -9.36 -5.95
C MET A 244 -18.55 -7.96 -5.35
N GLY A 245 -17.50 -7.20 -5.07
CA GLY A 245 -17.55 -5.88 -4.43
C GLY A 245 -17.70 -4.70 -5.40
N ALA A 246 -18.09 -4.91 -6.67
CA ALA A 246 -18.14 -3.83 -7.67
C ALA A 246 -19.13 -2.71 -7.30
N ALA A 247 -20.27 -3.04 -6.69
CA ALA A 247 -21.23 -2.07 -6.20
C ALA A 247 -20.68 -1.23 -5.03
N THR A 248 -19.92 -1.87 -4.11
CA THR A 248 -19.23 -1.19 -3.01
C THR A 248 -18.15 -0.25 -3.55
N ALA A 249 -17.29 -0.72 -4.47
CA ALA A 249 -16.28 0.10 -5.12
C ALA A 249 -16.87 1.35 -5.76
N LYS A 250 -17.95 1.19 -6.51
CA LYS A 250 -18.67 2.31 -7.16
C LYS A 250 -19.25 3.30 -6.16
N ARG A 251 -19.84 2.80 -5.07
CA ARG A 251 -20.41 3.65 -3.99
C ARG A 251 -19.33 4.47 -3.29
N LEU A 252 -18.13 3.90 -3.12
CA LEU A 252 -16.97 4.57 -2.53
C LEU A 252 -16.29 5.57 -3.48
N GLY A 253 -16.65 5.59 -4.77
CA GLY A 253 -15.96 6.38 -5.79
C GLY A 253 -14.63 5.76 -6.25
N ALA A 254 -14.39 4.49 -5.95
CA ALA A 254 -13.25 3.76 -6.45
C ALA A 254 -13.39 3.47 -7.96
N VAL A 255 -12.27 3.44 -8.66
CA VAL A 255 -12.22 3.16 -10.11
C VAL A 255 -12.28 1.68 -10.43
N GLY A 256 -12.01 0.84 -9.45
CA GLY A 256 -12.01 -0.62 -9.60
C GLY A 256 -12.43 -1.37 -8.36
N ALA A 257 -12.96 -2.58 -8.57
CA ALA A 257 -13.09 -3.62 -7.57
C ALA A 257 -11.92 -4.59 -7.74
N GLY A 258 -10.98 -4.58 -6.78
CA GLY A 258 -9.72 -5.32 -6.93
C GLY A 258 -8.57 -4.63 -6.23
N GLY A 259 -7.38 -4.66 -6.85
CA GLY A 259 -6.15 -4.42 -6.16
C GLY A 259 -5.80 -5.66 -5.34
N ASP A 260 -5.80 -5.54 -4.02
CA ASP A 260 -5.60 -6.69 -3.12
C ASP A 260 -6.83 -7.60 -2.99
N LEU A 261 -7.47 -7.95 -4.10
CA LEU A 261 -8.34 -9.11 -4.19
C LEU A 261 -7.45 -10.34 -4.46
N PHE A 262 -7.12 -11.06 -3.40
CA PHE A 262 -6.11 -12.11 -3.43
C PHE A 262 -6.56 -13.34 -4.21
N ALA A 263 -5.91 -13.65 -5.34
CA ALA A 263 -5.99 -14.96 -5.98
C ALA A 263 -5.00 -15.96 -5.35
N ASP A 264 -3.91 -15.47 -4.76
CA ASP A 264 -2.95 -16.23 -3.96
C ASP A 264 -2.22 -15.33 -2.95
N GLY A 265 -1.18 -15.84 -2.32
CA GLY A 265 -0.34 -15.10 -1.39
C GLY A 265 0.97 -14.60 -2.01
N ALA A 266 2.10 -14.72 -1.27
CA ALA A 266 3.40 -14.18 -1.64
C ALA A 266 4.51 -15.24 -1.65
N LEU A 267 5.56 -15.03 -2.47
CA LEU A 267 6.72 -15.94 -2.57
C LEU A 267 7.49 -16.02 -1.23
N GLY A 268 7.72 -14.90 -0.58
CA GLY A 268 8.46 -14.87 0.69
C GLY A 268 7.78 -15.62 1.82
N ALA A 269 6.45 -15.69 1.81
CA ALA A 269 5.64 -16.48 2.75
C ALA A 269 5.37 -17.92 2.27
N ARG A 270 5.83 -18.28 1.07
CA ARG A 270 5.58 -19.56 0.37
C ARG A 270 4.09 -19.86 0.21
N THR A 271 3.29 -18.82 0.02
CA THR A 271 1.84 -18.90 -0.17
C THR A 271 1.40 -18.49 -1.58
N ALA A 272 2.30 -17.97 -2.42
CA ALA A 272 2.04 -17.80 -3.83
C ALA A 272 1.79 -19.17 -4.51
N HIS A 273 0.74 -19.27 -5.32
CA HIS A 273 0.33 -20.54 -5.90
C HIS A 273 1.09 -20.84 -7.18
N LEU A 274 2.02 -21.79 -7.08
CA LEU A 274 2.95 -22.20 -8.14
C LEU A 274 2.49 -23.49 -8.82
N ARG A 275 2.98 -23.73 -10.04
CA ARG A 275 2.84 -25.01 -10.76
C ARG A 275 3.88 -26.04 -10.31
N GLU A 276 5.05 -25.55 -9.90
CA GLU A 276 6.13 -26.37 -9.40
C GLU A 276 6.26 -26.18 -7.88
N PRO A 277 6.61 -27.23 -7.12
CA PRO A 277 6.77 -27.11 -5.68
C PRO A 277 7.90 -26.14 -5.29
N TYR A 278 7.72 -25.49 -4.15
CA TYR A 278 8.78 -24.73 -3.52
C TYR A 278 9.98 -25.66 -3.17
N VAL A 279 11.18 -25.26 -3.56
CA VAL A 279 12.41 -26.04 -3.29
C VAL A 279 12.87 -25.96 -1.84
N ASP A 280 12.46 -24.90 -1.14
CA ASP A 280 12.81 -24.58 0.24
C ASP A 280 11.55 -24.51 1.16
N GLY A 281 10.48 -25.17 0.76
CA GLY A 281 9.24 -25.28 1.53
C GLY A 281 9.39 -26.22 2.73
N ASP A 282 8.68 -25.90 3.82
CA ASP A 282 8.64 -26.77 5.03
C ASP A 282 7.96 -28.12 4.78
N GLU A 283 7.08 -28.19 3.75
CA GLU A 283 6.36 -29.39 3.35
C GLU A 283 6.79 -29.85 1.95
N PRO A 284 7.23 -31.11 1.78
CA PRO A 284 7.53 -31.65 0.46
C PRO A 284 6.35 -31.58 -0.50
N GLY A 285 6.56 -30.98 -1.67
CA GLY A 285 5.52 -30.85 -2.69
C GLY A 285 4.55 -29.69 -2.47
N TRP A 286 4.82 -28.79 -1.52
CA TRP A 286 4.01 -27.60 -1.29
C TRP A 286 4.04 -26.65 -2.48
N LEU A 287 2.85 -26.29 -3.00
CA LEU A 287 2.66 -25.46 -4.20
C LEU A 287 2.17 -24.03 -3.85
N GLY A 288 2.06 -23.70 -2.58
CA GLY A 288 1.33 -22.50 -2.15
C GLY A 288 -0.18 -22.72 -2.12
N HIS A 289 -0.96 -21.65 -2.15
CA HIS A 289 -2.42 -21.74 -2.02
C HIS A 289 -3.14 -20.77 -2.95
N GLY A 290 -4.06 -21.33 -3.79
CA GLY A 290 -4.97 -20.54 -4.60
C GLY A 290 -6.26 -20.26 -3.83
N TYR A 291 -6.65 -19.00 -3.70
CA TYR A 291 -7.84 -18.58 -2.96
C TYR A 291 -9.09 -18.48 -3.84
N LEU A 292 -8.93 -18.33 -5.15
CA LEU A 292 -10.02 -18.15 -6.10
C LEU A 292 -10.01 -19.23 -7.18
N SER A 293 -11.20 -19.66 -7.61
CA SER A 293 -11.38 -20.45 -8.82
C SER A 293 -11.55 -19.56 -10.06
N ALA A 294 -11.36 -20.13 -11.25
CA ALA A 294 -11.59 -19.42 -12.51
C ALA A 294 -13.05 -18.94 -12.66
N ASP A 295 -14.02 -19.69 -12.14
CA ASP A 295 -15.43 -19.32 -12.18
C ASP A 295 -15.70 -18.09 -11.28
N GLN A 296 -15.16 -18.08 -10.06
CA GLN A 296 -15.28 -16.92 -9.16
C GLN A 296 -14.63 -15.66 -9.76
N VAL A 297 -13.47 -15.81 -10.41
CA VAL A 297 -12.83 -14.72 -11.15
C VAL A 297 -13.73 -14.23 -12.28
N ALA A 298 -14.33 -15.14 -13.06
CA ALA A 298 -15.22 -14.79 -14.18
C ALA A 298 -16.46 -14.04 -13.68
N GLU A 299 -17.12 -14.51 -12.63
CA GLU A 299 -18.29 -13.87 -12.03
C GLU A 299 -17.96 -12.45 -11.56
N HIS A 300 -16.83 -12.28 -10.87
CA HIS A 300 -16.37 -10.96 -10.41
C HIS A 300 -16.08 -10.01 -11.58
N VAL A 301 -15.40 -10.48 -12.62
CA VAL A 301 -15.11 -9.65 -13.82
C VAL A 301 -16.40 -9.25 -14.53
N ILE A 302 -17.38 -10.16 -14.64
CA ILE A 302 -18.70 -9.87 -15.23
C ILE A 302 -19.42 -8.79 -14.41
N ASP A 303 -19.42 -8.91 -13.07
CA ASP A 303 -20.00 -7.89 -12.17
C ASP A 303 -19.33 -6.52 -12.38
N CYS A 304 -17.99 -6.48 -12.41
CA CYS A 304 -17.25 -5.25 -12.69
C CYS A 304 -17.61 -4.61 -14.02
N VAL A 305 -17.71 -5.41 -15.10
CA VAL A 305 -18.13 -4.94 -16.43
C VAL A 305 -19.55 -4.37 -16.39
N GLN A 306 -20.48 -5.01 -15.67
CA GLN A 306 -21.87 -4.56 -15.54
C GLN A 306 -21.96 -3.26 -14.75
N GLN A 307 -21.16 -3.08 -13.72
CA GLN A 307 -21.11 -1.87 -12.89
C GLN A 307 -20.28 -0.73 -13.51
N GLY A 308 -19.49 -1.01 -14.53
CA GLY A 308 -18.62 -0.04 -15.20
C GLY A 308 -17.39 0.32 -14.38
N VAL A 309 -16.87 -0.62 -13.58
CA VAL A 309 -15.61 -0.48 -12.82
C VAL A 309 -14.57 -1.47 -13.32
N GLN A 310 -13.29 -1.20 -13.07
CA GLN A 310 -12.19 -2.08 -13.43
C GLN A 310 -12.13 -3.26 -12.45
N ALA A 311 -11.89 -4.49 -12.93
CA ALA A 311 -11.52 -5.60 -12.06
C ALA A 311 -9.99 -5.65 -11.89
N GLY A 312 -9.51 -6.04 -10.70
CA GLY A 312 -8.10 -6.25 -10.41
C GLY A 312 -7.92 -7.46 -9.50
N PHE A 313 -6.80 -8.16 -9.63
CA PHE A 313 -6.49 -9.34 -8.80
C PHE A 313 -5.03 -9.32 -8.42
N HIS A 314 -4.76 -9.50 -7.13
CA HIS A 314 -3.42 -9.86 -6.66
C HIS A 314 -3.13 -11.31 -7.06
N ALA A 315 -2.12 -11.54 -7.90
CA ALA A 315 -1.70 -12.88 -8.30
C ALA A 315 -0.19 -12.89 -8.60
N ILE A 316 0.57 -13.53 -7.74
CA ILE A 316 2.03 -13.63 -7.81
C ILE A 316 2.48 -14.96 -8.42
N GLY A 317 1.87 -16.08 -7.99
CA GLY A 317 2.22 -17.40 -8.49
C GLY A 317 1.75 -17.63 -9.93
N ASP A 318 2.54 -18.35 -10.70
CA ASP A 318 2.24 -18.62 -12.11
C ASP A 318 0.98 -19.48 -12.29
N GLN A 319 0.63 -20.31 -11.30
CA GLN A 319 -0.64 -21.03 -11.28
C GLN A 319 -1.82 -20.10 -10.97
N ALA A 320 -1.67 -19.16 -10.02
CA ALA A 320 -2.70 -18.17 -9.72
C ALA A 320 -2.97 -17.26 -10.92
N ILE A 321 -1.91 -16.75 -11.57
CA ILE A 321 -2.02 -15.95 -12.80
C ILE A 321 -2.78 -16.74 -13.87
N SER A 322 -2.49 -18.05 -14.02
CA SER A 322 -3.19 -18.91 -14.99
C SER A 322 -4.67 -19.06 -14.68
N THR A 323 -5.02 -19.16 -13.39
CA THR A 323 -6.40 -19.22 -12.91
C THR A 323 -7.14 -17.91 -13.22
N VAL A 324 -6.52 -16.77 -12.94
CA VAL A 324 -7.10 -15.45 -13.26
C VAL A 324 -7.29 -15.28 -14.77
N LEU A 325 -6.31 -15.66 -15.59
CA LEU A 325 -6.44 -15.61 -17.05
C LEU A 325 -7.52 -16.57 -17.58
N ALA A 326 -7.72 -17.73 -16.96
CA ALA A 326 -8.82 -18.62 -17.29
C ALA A 326 -10.18 -17.96 -16.99
N GLY A 327 -10.32 -17.31 -15.84
CA GLY A 327 -11.51 -16.54 -15.48
C GLY A 327 -11.79 -15.39 -16.46
N TYR A 328 -10.79 -14.65 -16.89
CA TYR A 328 -10.97 -13.62 -17.94
C TYR A 328 -11.47 -14.22 -19.26
N ARG A 329 -11.01 -15.42 -19.66
CA ARG A 329 -11.51 -16.09 -20.86
C ARG A 329 -12.98 -16.48 -20.70
N LEU A 330 -13.39 -17.01 -19.56
CA LEU A 330 -14.79 -17.32 -19.26
C LEU A 330 -15.67 -16.08 -19.27
N ALA A 331 -15.22 -14.99 -18.63
CA ALA A 331 -15.93 -13.71 -18.67
C ALA A 331 -16.05 -13.17 -20.10
N ALA A 332 -14.98 -13.25 -20.90
CA ALA A 332 -14.98 -12.81 -22.29
C ALA A 332 -15.97 -13.60 -23.17
N ALA A 333 -16.12 -14.91 -22.92
CA ALA A 333 -17.13 -15.73 -23.58
C ALA A 333 -18.56 -15.32 -23.21
N ALA A 334 -18.78 -14.85 -21.98
CA ALA A 334 -20.08 -14.43 -21.48
C ALA A 334 -20.48 -13.00 -21.90
N VAL A 335 -19.58 -12.03 -21.82
CA VAL A 335 -19.92 -10.60 -22.02
C VAL A 335 -19.30 -9.99 -23.29
N GLY A 336 -18.45 -10.74 -23.99
CA GLY A 336 -17.76 -10.31 -25.22
C GLY A 336 -16.36 -9.74 -24.95
N VAL A 337 -15.42 -10.08 -25.84
CA VAL A 337 -13.99 -9.70 -25.74
C VAL A 337 -13.80 -8.17 -25.71
N ASP A 338 -14.58 -7.43 -26.48
CA ASP A 338 -14.43 -5.97 -26.58
C ASP A 338 -14.78 -5.28 -25.25
N ARG A 339 -15.76 -5.78 -24.49
CA ARG A 339 -16.08 -5.28 -23.16
C ARG A 339 -14.97 -5.55 -22.15
N ILE A 340 -14.36 -6.74 -22.20
CA ILE A 340 -13.21 -7.09 -21.35
C ILE A 340 -12.03 -6.18 -21.67
N ARG A 341 -11.70 -5.95 -22.96
CA ARG A 341 -10.64 -5.05 -23.38
C ARG A 341 -10.90 -3.60 -22.94
N ALA A 342 -12.13 -3.12 -23.11
CA ALA A 342 -12.52 -1.78 -22.69
C ALA A 342 -12.39 -1.57 -21.16
N GLY A 343 -12.63 -2.62 -20.37
CA GLY A 343 -12.49 -2.60 -18.90
C GLY A 343 -11.05 -2.44 -18.42
N ARG A 344 -10.04 -2.75 -19.26
CA ARG A 344 -8.60 -2.66 -18.93
C ARG A 344 -8.27 -3.30 -17.58
N HIS A 345 -8.85 -4.46 -17.33
CA HIS A 345 -8.70 -5.21 -16.09
C HIS A 345 -7.24 -5.54 -15.78
N ARG A 346 -6.90 -5.69 -14.49
CA ARG A 346 -5.53 -5.75 -13.98
C ARG A 346 -5.23 -7.10 -13.32
N ILE A 347 -3.93 -7.45 -13.32
CA ILE A 347 -3.29 -8.44 -12.43
C ILE A 347 -2.12 -7.72 -11.79
N GLU A 348 -1.97 -7.84 -10.48
CA GLU A 348 -0.99 -7.12 -9.66
C GLU A 348 -0.12 -8.07 -8.84
#